data_37a4afdd3f534e50e361a9f9ebc73d7d
#
_entry.id   37a4afdd3f534e50e361a9f9ebc73d7d
#
_cell.length_a   1.000
_cell.length_b   1.000
_cell.length_c   1.000
_cell.angle_alpha   90.00
_cell.angle_beta   90.00
_cell.angle_gamma   90.00
#
_symmetry.space_group_name_H-M   'P 1'
#
loop_
_entity.id
_entity.type
_entity.pdbx_description
1 polymer ?
#
loop_
_entity_poly.entity_id
_entity_poly.type
_entity_poly.pdbx_seq_one_letter_code
_entity_poly.pdbx_strand_id
1 'polypeptide(L)'
;VYRAVSRPVLRTSLALLAAVSLAAPLALAGPAAAADPFDVTAVKLTVRAGDRDCTVDADLYRPAGVDAAHPAPAILTTNGFGGNKVDGSTAATARAFAARGYVALSYSGLGFGKSGCPISLDDPTIDGKAAGRLIDFLAGTRTADDGTRVDYVTKEGADGTKATDPRVGMIGGSYGGAIQMATAAVDDRVDALVPMITWNDLAYALDPNNADQPAGSVSNDVPGVYKKQWTNGFFLIGEAQGLLNPSLDPSRLGGAGCLHFVAKACETKRLLDSGRYPADRTKRMLDYARSVSPVSYLKDVKAPTLLVQGQADSLFNLNEAAATYRTLKAQGTETKMIWQSWGHSGGMTDPASGELNLAEGNLETSYVGQRILAWFDRYLQHRKGIDTGPAFAYYRDWMPAGQTYGTSAAFPASGDSWKLYLSGDGKLVDDRAKVARGSREYRNRLLPTSHSESQLAGLLGLPDPAPYDIRGTYLDWTSEPVEGGPVDVVGAPKATLEVVSPRTEKVQDSGDAADKLVLFAKLYDVAPDGSKTLVHRLVAPARVPDVTRPFTVELPAVVHRYQPGHRLRFVIAASDTAYYGNRGVKPVTVVSAPDDTGTVELPLAGR
;
A
#
# COMPACT_ATOMS: atom_id res chain seq x y z
N VAL A 1 2.73 -57.79 -6.30
CA VAL A 1 3.62 -58.59 -5.42
C VAL A 1 4.16 -57.66 -4.34
N TYR A 2 3.70 -57.94 -3.14
CA TYR A 2 4.05 -57.28 -1.87
C TYR A 2 5.54 -57.43 -1.53
N ARG A 3 6.12 -56.41 -0.91
CA ARG A 3 6.87 -56.58 0.36
C ARG A 3 7.03 -55.25 1.11
N ALA A 4 6.38 -55.21 2.27
CA ALA A 4 6.64 -54.31 3.36
C ALA A 4 7.91 -54.75 4.13
N VAL A 5 8.71 -53.81 4.66
CA VAL A 5 9.65 -54.08 5.76
C VAL A 5 9.56 -52.98 6.79
N SER A 6 9.33 -53.43 7.99
CA SER A 6 9.05 -52.74 9.23
C SER A 6 10.34 -52.19 9.92
N ARG A 7 10.07 -51.21 10.80
CA ARG A 7 11.01 -50.61 11.79
C ARG A 7 11.56 -51.66 12.81
N PRO A 8 12.64 -51.33 13.56
CA PRO A 8 12.36 -51.15 15.00
C PRO A 8 13.03 -49.91 15.66
N VAL A 9 12.31 -49.46 16.70
CA VAL A 9 12.72 -48.57 17.78
C VAL A 9 13.71 -49.31 18.70
N LEU A 10 14.81 -48.66 19.15
CA LEU A 10 15.52 -49.10 20.36
C LEU A 10 15.82 -47.88 21.24
N ARG A 11 15.20 -47.92 22.43
CA ARG A 11 15.58 -47.15 23.63
C ARG A 11 16.76 -47.86 24.30
N THR A 12 17.78 -47.13 24.71
CA THR A 12 18.67 -47.55 25.78
C THR A 12 19.04 -46.37 26.65
N SER A 13 18.55 -46.42 27.87
CA SER A 13 19.01 -45.65 29.03
C SER A 13 20.27 -46.29 29.58
N LEU A 14 21.31 -45.50 29.88
CA LEU A 14 22.34 -45.93 30.86
C LEU A 14 22.84 -44.69 31.63
N ALA A 15 22.63 -44.78 32.93
CA ALA A 15 23.25 -43.95 33.94
C ALA A 15 24.69 -44.40 34.23
N LEU A 16 25.62 -43.48 34.41
CA LEU A 16 26.89 -43.74 35.14
C LEU A 16 27.40 -42.46 35.82
N LEU A 17 27.39 -42.53 37.10
CA LEU A 17 28.33 -42.15 38.16
C LEU A 17 29.25 -40.91 37.99
N ALA A 18 29.12 -40.12 39.06
CA ALA A 18 29.94 -38.95 39.40
C ALA A 18 31.42 -39.27 39.65
N ALA A 19 32.28 -38.39 39.14
CA ALA A 19 33.59 -38.12 39.68
C ALA A 19 33.72 -36.64 39.94
N VAL A 20 33.75 -36.26 41.23
CA VAL A 20 33.98 -34.88 41.68
C VAL A 20 35.45 -34.56 41.53
N SER A 21 35.80 -33.68 40.60
CA SER A 21 37.09 -32.99 40.56
C SER A 21 36.82 -31.51 40.86
N LEU A 22 37.25 -31.06 42.04
CA LEU A 22 37.32 -29.63 42.37
C LEU A 22 38.41 -28.99 41.49
N ALA A 23 38.02 -28.37 40.38
CA ALA A 23 38.79 -27.33 39.71
C ALA A 23 37.99 -26.03 39.87
N ALA A 24 38.55 -25.07 40.56
CA ALA A 24 38.01 -23.73 40.64
C ALA A 24 37.86 -23.15 39.21
N PRO A 25 36.72 -22.64 38.79
CA PRO A 25 36.62 -21.96 37.51
C PRO A 25 37.30 -20.59 37.65
N LEU A 26 38.43 -20.41 36.94
CA LEU A 26 38.79 -19.05 36.52
C LEU A 26 37.62 -18.53 35.69
N ALA A 27 36.86 -17.63 36.26
CA ALA A 27 35.87 -16.85 35.53
C ALA A 27 36.61 -15.98 34.52
N LEU A 28 36.74 -16.46 33.29
CA LEU A 28 36.99 -15.62 32.14
C LEU A 28 35.76 -14.68 32.07
N ALA A 29 35.94 -13.42 32.48
CA ALA A 29 34.97 -12.37 32.20
C ALA A 29 34.76 -12.37 30.67
N GLY A 30 33.64 -12.90 30.23
CA GLY A 30 33.18 -12.71 28.85
C GLY A 30 33.18 -11.22 28.51
N PRO A 31 33.36 -10.83 27.25
CA PRO A 31 33.26 -9.44 26.88
C PRO A 31 31.94 -8.94 27.42
N ALA A 32 31.96 -7.82 28.17
CA ALA A 32 30.77 -7.15 28.65
C ALA A 32 29.88 -6.92 27.42
N ALA A 33 28.64 -7.42 27.46
CA ALA A 33 27.67 -7.10 26.43
C ALA A 33 27.68 -5.58 26.28
N ALA A 34 27.97 -5.11 25.06
CA ALA A 34 27.89 -3.66 24.79
C ALA A 34 26.49 -3.19 25.25
N ALA A 35 26.47 -2.14 26.08
CA ALA A 35 25.20 -1.56 26.50
C ALA A 35 24.40 -1.17 25.24
N ASP A 36 23.09 -1.39 25.26
CA ASP A 36 22.24 -0.95 24.15
C ASP A 36 22.48 0.56 23.89
N PRO A 37 22.58 0.98 22.62
CA PRO A 37 22.88 2.37 22.28
C PRO A 37 21.74 3.34 22.65
N PHE A 38 20.66 2.86 23.25
CA PHE A 38 19.48 3.63 23.69
C PHE A 38 18.74 2.94 24.84
N ASP A 39 18.01 3.74 25.62
CA ASP A 39 17.06 3.27 26.62
C ASP A 39 15.65 3.21 26.03
N VAL A 40 14.80 2.28 26.49
CA VAL A 40 13.38 2.18 26.09
C VAL A 40 12.49 2.32 27.32
N THR A 41 11.57 3.29 27.27
CA THR A 41 10.57 3.54 28.33
C THR A 41 9.17 3.39 27.76
N ALA A 42 8.38 2.46 28.30
CA ALA A 42 6.97 2.33 27.95
C ALA A 42 6.18 3.48 28.57
N VAL A 43 5.38 4.17 27.78
CA VAL A 43 4.56 5.32 28.22
C VAL A 43 3.13 5.19 27.75
N LYS A 44 2.21 5.79 28.48
CA LYS A 44 0.82 5.98 28.08
C LYS A 44 0.47 7.45 28.08
N LEU A 45 -0.32 7.84 27.09
CA LEU A 45 -0.81 9.21 26.98
C LEU A 45 -2.32 9.19 26.79
N THR A 46 -3.06 9.78 27.72
CA THR A 46 -4.48 10.07 27.49
C THR A 46 -4.61 11.31 26.65
N VAL A 47 -5.11 11.19 25.43
CA VAL A 47 -5.20 12.27 24.43
C VAL A 47 -6.64 12.57 24.03
N ARG A 48 -6.94 13.82 23.74
CA ARG A 48 -8.24 14.17 23.14
C ARG A 48 -8.23 13.85 21.66
N ALA A 49 -9.08 12.91 21.23
CA ALA A 49 -9.26 12.48 19.85
C ALA A 49 -10.74 12.65 19.45
N GLY A 50 -11.03 13.61 18.59
CA GLY A 50 -12.40 13.97 18.28
C GLY A 50 -13.18 14.45 19.50
N ASP A 51 -14.27 13.77 19.84
CA ASP A 51 -15.19 14.08 20.93
C ASP A 51 -14.89 13.36 22.25
N ARG A 52 -13.87 12.49 22.29
CA ARG A 52 -13.55 11.63 23.44
C ARG A 52 -12.08 11.63 23.79
N ASP A 53 -11.79 11.17 25.00
CA ASP A 53 -10.42 10.91 25.44
C ASP A 53 -10.05 9.46 25.10
N CYS A 54 -8.86 9.28 24.55
CA CYS A 54 -8.32 8.00 24.14
C CYS A 54 -6.95 7.78 24.75
N THR A 55 -6.66 6.57 25.21
CA THR A 55 -5.32 6.19 25.64
C THR A 55 -4.48 5.83 24.41
N VAL A 56 -3.26 6.37 24.30
CA VAL A 56 -2.25 5.94 23.35
C VAL A 56 -1.14 5.21 24.08
N ASP A 57 -0.85 3.98 23.67
CA ASP A 57 0.22 3.13 24.19
C ASP A 57 1.47 3.28 23.32
N ALA A 58 2.59 3.74 23.89
CA ALA A 58 3.81 4.03 23.16
C ALA A 58 5.07 3.53 23.89
N ASP A 59 6.17 3.39 23.11
CA ASP A 59 7.52 3.16 23.62
C ASP A 59 8.42 4.33 23.19
N LEU A 60 9.05 4.97 24.16
CA LEU A 60 9.98 6.06 23.97
C LEU A 60 11.42 5.51 24.00
N TYR A 61 12.14 5.71 22.90
CA TYR A 61 13.53 5.32 22.73
C TYR A 61 14.41 6.56 22.87
N ARG A 62 15.27 6.58 23.89
CA ARG A 62 16.20 7.67 24.14
C ARG A 62 17.64 7.21 23.85
N PRO A 63 18.32 7.77 22.85
CA PRO A 63 19.71 7.44 22.57
C PRO A 63 20.64 7.74 23.75
N ALA A 64 21.71 6.97 23.91
CA ALA A 64 22.75 7.22 24.90
C ALA A 64 23.38 8.60 24.68
N GLY A 65 23.54 9.38 25.74
CA GLY A 65 24.10 10.72 25.69
C GLY A 65 23.14 11.83 25.24
N VAL A 66 21.89 11.52 24.92
CA VAL A 66 20.87 12.51 24.63
C VAL A 66 20.19 12.96 25.92
N ASP A 67 20.28 14.26 26.21
CA ASP A 67 19.72 14.94 27.38
C ASP A 67 19.32 16.37 27.03
N ALA A 68 18.86 17.14 28.01
CA ALA A 68 18.45 18.54 27.81
C ALA A 68 19.61 19.43 27.33
N ALA A 69 20.88 19.08 27.63
CA ALA A 69 22.05 19.82 27.17
C ALA A 69 22.51 19.39 25.78
N HIS A 70 22.19 18.16 25.38
CA HIS A 70 22.53 17.55 24.10
C HIS A 70 21.26 16.96 23.45
N PRO A 71 20.32 17.80 23.00
CA PRO A 71 19.06 17.35 22.43
C PRO A 71 19.26 16.77 21.03
N ALA A 72 18.36 15.85 20.64
CA ALA A 72 18.33 15.23 19.32
C ALA A 72 16.96 15.40 18.64
N PRO A 73 16.88 15.39 17.30
CA PRO A 73 15.60 15.39 16.60
C PRO A 73 14.85 14.07 16.84
N ALA A 74 13.53 14.08 16.60
CA ALA A 74 12.67 12.94 16.88
C ALA A 74 12.13 12.27 15.62
N ILE A 75 11.85 10.96 15.73
CA ILE A 75 11.11 10.16 14.76
C ILE A 75 9.86 9.61 15.45
N LEU A 76 8.69 9.85 14.84
CA LEU A 76 7.42 9.27 15.24
C LEU A 76 7.04 8.16 14.26
N THR A 77 6.72 6.96 14.77
CA THR A 77 6.36 5.79 13.95
C THR A 77 5.21 5.00 14.57
N THR A 78 4.39 4.38 13.73
CA THR A 78 3.27 3.55 14.17
C THR A 78 3.06 2.35 13.25
N ASN A 79 2.19 1.45 13.69
CA ASN A 79 1.92 0.18 13.05
C ASN A 79 1.10 0.28 11.76
N GLY A 80 1.25 -0.70 10.89
CA GLY A 80 0.27 -1.04 9.87
C GLY A 80 -1.03 -1.57 10.48
N PHE A 81 -2.09 -1.71 9.66
CA PHE A 81 -3.40 -2.17 10.13
C PHE A 81 -3.30 -3.53 10.82
N GLY A 82 -3.85 -3.64 12.02
CA GLY A 82 -3.82 -4.87 12.81
C GLY A 82 -2.59 -5.06 13.69
N GLY A 83 -1.55 -4.24 13.50
CA GLY A 83 -0.30 -4.30 14.26
C GLY A 83 -0.34 -3.52 15.59
N ASN A 84 0.85 -3.23 16.13
CA ASN A 84 1.03 -2.47 17.36
C ASN A 84 2.45 -1.91 17.45
N LYS A 85 2.77 -1.13 18.50
CA LYS A 85 4.06 -0.48 18.72
C LYS A 85 5.29 -1.41 18.77
N VAL A 86 5.08 -2.70 19.08
CA VAL A 86 6.15 -3.70 19.20
C VAL A 86 6.20 -4.69 18.04
N ASP A 87 5.38 -4.52 17.00
CA ASP A 87 5.48 -5.35 15.81
C ASP A 87 6.85 -5.20 15.13
N GLY A 88 7.23 -6.23 14.34
CA GLY A 88 8.59 -6.36 13.81
C GLY A 88 9.08 -5.12 13.07
N SER A 89 8.24 -4.52 12.22
CA SER A 89 8.63 -3.36 11.42
C SER A 89 8.62 -2.05 12.22
N THR A 90 7.60 -1.84 13.05
CA THR A 90 7.43 -0.60 13.84
C THR A 90 8.54 -0.46 14.88
N ALA A 91 8.75 -1.50 15.69
CA ALA A 91 9.83 -1.51 16.69
C ALA A 91 11.22 -1.50 16.04
N ALA A 92 11.43 -2.20 14.90
CA ALA A 92 12.71 -2.19 14.19
C ALA A 92 13.04 -0.78 13.67
N THR A 93 12.04 -0.06 13.14
CA THR A 93 12.19 1.34 12.72
C THR A 93 12.64 2.22 13.90
N ALA A 94 11.92 2.16 15.03
CA ALA A 94 12.27 2.97 16.20
C ALA A 94 13.70 2.68 16.71
N ARG A 95 14.09 1.39 16.79
CA ARG A 95 15.45 0.98 17.19
C ARG A 95 16.51 1.49 16.21
N ALA A 96 16.26 1.35 14.89
CA ALA A 96 17.24 1.77 13.89
C ALA A 96 17.52 3.27 13.95
N PHE A 97 16.49 4.10 14.17
CA PHE A 97 16.67 5.54 14.33
C PHE A 97 17.26 5.91 15.69
N ALA A 98 16.87 5.23 16.78
CA ALA A 98 17.45 5.46 18.09
C ALA A 98 18.95 5.13 18.12
N ALA A 99 19.36 4.03 17.49
CA ALA A 99 20.78 3.68 17.35
C ALA A 99 21.59 4.72 16.55
N ARG A 100 20.93 5.55 15.74
CA ARG A 100 21.52 6.66 14.97
C ARG A 100 21.44 8.02 15.69
N GLY A 101 20.99 8.03 16.93
CA GLY A 101 20.96 9.25 17.75
C GLY A 101 19.67 10.07 17.60
N TYR A 102 18.62 9.55 16.99
CA TYR A 102 17.30 10.18 17.02
C TYR A 102 16.50 9.73 18.25
N VAL A 103 15.81 10.62 18.92
CA VAL A 103 14.75 10.22 19.83
C VAL A 103 13.66 9.55 19.01
N ALA A 104 13.21 8.34 19.36
CA ALA A 104 12.14 7.71 18.62
C ALA A 104 10.94 7.43 19.53
N LEU A 105 9.73 7.65 19.00
CA LEU A 105 8.49 7.29 19.66
C LEU A 105 7.71 6.34 18.75
N SER A 106 7.65 5.09 19.18
CA SER A 106 6.83 4.05 18.54
C SER A 106 5.51 3.95 19.29
N TYR A 107 4.37 4.10 18.61
CA TYR A 107 3.07 4.02 19.26
C TYR A 107 2.11 3.05 18.54
N SER A 108 1.18 2.47 19.27
CA SER A 108 0.04 1.77 18.70
C SER A 108 -1.01 2.78 18.28
N GLY A 109 -1.45 2.77 17.02
CA GLY A 109 -2.54 3.61 16.54
C GLY A 109 -3.83 3.40 17.33
N LEU A 110 -4.76 4.35 17.29
CA LEU A 110 -6.05 4.24 17.98
C LEU A 110 -6.79 2.98 17.50
N GLY A 111 -7.30 2.19 18.46
CA GLY A 111 -7.94 0.91 18.19
C GLY A 111 -6.99 -0.28 18.06
N PHE A 112 -5.67 -0.08 18.08
CA PHE A 112 -4.68 -1.17 17.93
C PHE A 112 -3.83 -1.38 19.19
N GLY A 113 -3.22 -2.58 19.30
CA GLY A 113 -2.34 -2.92 20.42
C GLY A 113 -3.02 -2.72 21.78
N LYS A 114 -2.50 -1.83 22.62
CA LYS A 114 -3.09 -1.41 23.91
C LYS A 114 -3.64 0.01 23.88
N SER A 115 -3.72 0.65 22.73
CA SER A 115 -4.36 1.96 22.57
C SER A 115 -5.87 1.86 22.62
N GLY A 116 -6.54 2.88 23.10
CA GLY A 116 -8.00 2.96 23.23
C GLY A 116 -8.71 3.40 21.95
N CYS A 117 -10.00 3.60 22.06
CA CYS A 117 -10.92 4.09 21.04
C CYS A 117 -11.16 3.13 19.85
N PRO A 118 -12.25 3.29 19.07
CA PRO A 118 -12.49 2.53 17.86
C PRO A 118 -11.53 2.92 16.73
N ILE A 119 -11.32 2.02 15.78
CA ILE A 119 -10.56 2.28 14.55
C ILE A 119 -11.31 3.33 13.72
N SER A 120 -10.65 4.45 13.37
CA SER A 120 -11.21 5.59 12.63
C SER A 120 -10.62 5.80 11.25
N LEU A 121 -9.81 4.87 10.77
CA LEU A 121 -9.24 4.84 9.41
C LEU A 121 -8.33 6.05 9.10
N ASP A 122 -7.49 6.43 10.06
CA ASP A 122 -6.59 7.58 9.97
C ASP A 122 -7.30 8.93 9.73
N ASP A 123 -8.50 9.08 10.31
CA ASP A 123 -9.24 10.34 10.23
C ASP A 123 -8.37 11.50 10.77
N PRO A 124 -8.10 12.55 9.96
CA PRO A 124 -7.25 13.67 10.40
C PRO A 124 -7.81 14.38 11.63
N THR A 125 -9.13 14.37 11.82
CA THR A 125 -9.79 15.03 12.97
C THR A 125 -9.79 14.20 14.24
N ILE A 126 -9.47 12.91 14.16
CA ILE A 126 -9.40 11.94 15.26
C ILE A 126 -7.95 11.46 15.41
N ASP A 127 -7.47 10.59 14.52
CA ASP A 127 -6.13 10.00 14.59
C ASP A 127 -5.02 11.03 14.36
N GLY A 128 -5.20 11.94 13.37
CA GLY A 128 -4.24 13.00 13.09
C GLY A 128 -4.06 13.93 14.30
N LYS A 129 -5.16 14.36 14.94
CA LYS A 129 -5.09 15.17 16.17
C LYS A 129 -4.51 14.41 17.36
N ALA A 130 -4.80 13.10 17.48
CA ALA A 130 -4.21 12.27 18.52
C ALA A 130 -2.69 12.17 18.35
N ALA A 131 -2.19 11.99 17.13
CA ALA A 131 -0.75 12.00 16.84
C ALA A 131 -0.12 13.38 17.10
N GLY A 132 -0.83 14.48 16.82
CA GLY A 132 -0.41 15.84 17.22
C GLY A 132 -0.19 15.99 18.74
N ARG A 133 -0.95 15.26 19.59
CA ARG A 133 -0.70 15.22 21.04
C ARG A 133 0.57 14.46 21.42
N LEU A 134 0.99 13.50 20.60
CA LEU A 134 2.31 12.87 20.77
C LEU A 134 3.44 13.85 20.38
N ILE A 135 3.20 14.72 19.42
CA ILE A 135 4.12 15.84 19.11
C ILE A 135 4.21 16.81 20.30
N ASP A 136 3.11 17.13 21.00
CA ASP A 136 3.13 17.89 22.25
C ASP A 136 4.00 17.22 23.34
N PHE A 137 3.94 15.89 23.44
CA PHE A 137 4.79 15.12 24.36
C PHE A 137 6.27 15.22 23.97
N LEU A 138 6.61 15.04 22.70
CA LEU A 138 7.97 15.22 22.19
C LEU A 138 8.46 16.66 22.33
N ALA A 139 7.56 17.63 22.25
CA ALA A 139 7.85 19.05 22.54
C ALA A 139 8.08 19.34 24.02
N GLY A 140 7.81 18.40 24.95
CA GLY A 140 7.91 18.61 26.40
C GLY A 140 6.82 19.51 26.96
N THR A 141 5.80 19.86 26.17
CA THR A 141 4.65 20.66 26.60
C THR A 141 3.57 19.82 27.27
N ARG A 142 3.69 18.49 27.17
CA ARG A 142 2.82 17.50 27.76
C ARG A 142 3.65 16.41 28.44
N THR A 143 3.13 15.87 29.55
CA THR A 143 3.68 14.69 30.22
C THR A 143 2.85 13.44 29.87
N ALA A 144 3.48 12.25 29.94
CA ALA A 144 2.75 11.00 29.94
C ALA A 144 1.95 10.82 31.24
N ASP A 145 1.02 9.85 31.25
CA ASP A 145 0.11 9.62 32.39
C ASP A 145 0.84 9.20 33.68
N ASP A 146 2.04 8.62 33.55
CA ASP A 146 2.93 8.26 34.66
C ASP A 146 3.86 9.39 35.11
N GLY A 147 3.75 10.57 34.50
CA GLY A 147 4.60 11.74 34.78
C GLY A 147 5.89 11.79 33.95
N THR A 148 6.16 10.82 33.09
CA THR A 148 7.34 10.87 32.20
C THR A 148 7.27 12.11 31.31
N ARG A 149 8.40 12.81 31.21
CA ARG A 149 8.55 14.08 30.46
C ARG A 149 9.72 13.98 29.50
N VAL A 150 9.58 14.61 28.32
CA VAL A 150 10.62 14.76 27.32
C VAL A 150 11.07 16.22 27.28
N ASP A 151 12.34 16.48 27.54
CA ASP A 151 12.96 17.84 27.51
C ASP A 151 14.23 17.88 26.65
N TYR A 152 14.50 16.78 25.92
CA TYR A 152 15.71 16.51 25.16
C TYR A 152 15.47 16.33 23.65
N VAL A 153 14.31 16.77 23.14
CA VAL A 153 14.09 16.85 21.68
C VAL A 153 14.48 18.24 21.18
N THR A 154 15.28 18.27 20.11
CA THR A 154 15.71 19.51 19.44
C THR A 154 14.48 20.34 19.03
N LYS A 155 14.52 21.63 19.26
CA LYS A 155 13.46 22.57 18.89
C LYS A 155 13.78 23.27 17.58
N GLU A 156 12.74 23.69 16.85
CA GLU A 156 12.86 24.53 15.66
C GLU A 156 13.20 25.99 15.99
N GLY A 157 13.66 26.71 14.97
CA GLY A 157 14.11 28.11 15.08
C GLY A 157 15.60 28.23 15.42
N ALA A 158 16.17 29.39 15.11
CA ALA A 158 17.53 29.71 15.51
C ALA A 158 17.57 29.72 17.05
N ASP A 159 18.55 29.02 17.62
CA ASP A 159 18.74 28.89 19.08
C ASP A 159 17.54 28.29 19.86
N GLY A 160 16.68 27.48 19.19
CA GLY A 160 15.52 26.85 19.80
C GLY A 160 14.42 27.84 20.18
N THR A 161 14.30 28.93 19.44
CA THR A 161 13.33 30.02 19.73
C THR A 161 11.88 29.59 19.65
N LYS A 162 11.58 28.50 18.93
CA LYS A 162 10.25 27.90 18.89
C LYS A 162 10.12 26.78 19.94
N ALA A 163 10.03 27.12 21.18
CA ALA A 163 10.09 26.19 22.32
C ALA A 163 9.04 25.05 22.29
N THR A 164 7.92 25.22 21.59
CA THR A 164 6.83 24.24 21.48
C THR A 164 6.84 23.48 20.16
N ASP A 165 7.83 23.73 19.30
CA ASP A 165 7.97 23.17 17.96
C ASP A 165 9.18 22.21 17.93
N PRO A 166 8.97 20.89 18.14
CA PRO A 166 10.06 19.92 18.13
C PRO A 166 10.41 19.56 16.70
N ARG A 167 11.69 19.30 16.40
CA ARG A 167 12.08 18.69 15.12
C ARG A 167 11.63 17.26 15.06
N VAL A 168 10.58 16.99 14.29
CA VAL A 168 9.99 15.65 14.22
C VAL A 168 9.71 15.22 12.77
N GLY A 169 10.18 14.02 12.42
CA GLY A 169 9.82 13.34 11.18
C GLY A 169 8.93 12.15 11.45
N MET A 170 8.16 11.75 10.45
CA MET A 170 7.30 10.56 10.54
C MET A 170 7.67 9.55 9.47
N ILE A 171 7.66 8.26 9.84
CA ILE A 171 7.90 7.12 8.94
C ILE A 171 7.01 5.95 9.33
N GLY A 172 6.51 5.21 8.35
CA GLY A 172 5.74 3.99 8.55
C GLY A 172 5.10 3.52 7.26
N GLY A 173 4.64 2.27 7.25
CA GLY A 173 4.02 1.64 6.09
C GLY A 173 2.52 1.44 6.26
N SER A 174 1.78 1.36 5.13
CA SER A 174 0.37 1.04 5.10
C SER A 174 -0.46 2.04 5.94
N TYR A 175 -1.20 1.59 6.94
CA TYR A 175 -1.91 2.43 7.91
C TYR A 175 -0.95 3.42 8.58
N GLY A 176 0.25 2.98 9.02
CA GLY A 176 1.30 3.85 9.53
C GLY A 176 1.89 4.82 8.49
N GLY A 177 1.58 4.64 7.22
CA GLY A 177 1.91 5.57 6.14
C GLY A 177 0.89 6.71 6.01
N ALA A 178 -0.41 6.39 6.02
CA ALA A 178 -1.47 7.38 5.83
C ALA A 178 -1.60 8.34 6.99
N ILE A 179 -1.43 7.87 8.23
CA ILE A 179 -1.50 8.70 9.43
C ILE A 179 -0.51 9.88 9.40
N GLN A 180 0.63 9.73 8.72
CA GLN A 180 1.62 10.79 8.60
C GLN A 180 1.03 12.01 7.87
N MET A 181 0.36 11.77 6.74
CA MET A 181 -0.29 12.83 5.98
C MET A 181 -1.50 13.41 6.73
N ALA A 182 -2.28 12.56 7.43
CA ALA A 182 -3.38 13.01 8.29
C ALA A 182 -2.88 13.90 9.44
N THR A 183 -1.73 13.56 10.04
CA THR A 183 -1.11 14.36 11.11
C THR A 183 -0.60 15.68 10.56
N ALA A 184 0.20 15.66 9.48
CA ALA A 184 0.79 16.86 8.89
C ALA A 184 -0.26 17.81 8.27
N ALA A 185 -1.47 17.34 7.99
CA ALA A 185 -2.57 18.19 7.54
C ALA A 185 -3.23 18.99 8.68
N VAL A 186 -3.04 18.60 9.94
CA VAL A 186 -3.66 19.24 11.12
C VAL A 186 -2.64 19.74 12.15
N ASP A 187 -1.35 19.47 11.92
CA ASP A 187 -0.24 19.91 12.78
C ASP A 187 0.97 20.28 11.90
N ASP A 188 1.28 21.55 11.80
CA ASP A 188 2.33 22.11 10.95
C ASP A 188 3.75 21.96 11.51
N ARG A 189 3.90 21.34 12.69
CA ARG A 189 5.18 21.02 13.33
C ARG A 189 5.84 19.75 12.80
N VAL A 190 5.22 19.05 11.86
CA VAL A 190 5.86 17.89 11.22
C VAL A 190 6.81 18.37 10.13
N ASP A 191 8.12 18.05 10.27
CA ASP A 191 9.18 18.59 9.39
C ASP A 191 9.46 17.72 8.17
N ALA A 192 9.23 16.40 8.24
CA ALA A 192 9.48 15.49 7.13
C ALA A 192 8.63 14.22 7.22
N LEU A 193 8.18 13.73 6.06
CA LEU A 193 7.36 12.53 5.93
C LEU A 193 8.04 11.47 5.05
N VAL A 194 7.87 10.20 5.46
CA VAL A 194 8.22 9.02 4.65
C VAL A 194 7.05 8.02 4.69
N PRO A 195 5.93 8.32 4.01
CA PRO A 195 4.81 7.39 3.90
C PRO A 195 5.16 6.28 2.90
N MET A 196 5.06 5.02 3.36
CA MET A 196 5.39 3.85 2.56
C MET A 196 4.13 3.02 2.29
N ILE A 197 4.03 2.43 1.09
CA ILE A 197 2.96 1.49 0.69
C ILE A 197 1.57 1.87 1.24
N THR A 198 1.14 3.09 0.99
CA THR A 198 -0.10 3.63 1.53
C THR A 198 -1.03 4.17 0.43
N TRP A 199 -2.21 4.65 0.81
CA TRP A 199 -3.24 5.12 -0.12
C TRP A 199 -3.25 6.64 -0.29
N ASN A 200 -3.78 7.08 -1.42
CA ASN A 200 -4.20 8.45 -1.69
C ASN A 200 -5.71 8.62 -1.46
N ASP A 201 -6.51 7.62 -1.88
CA ASP A 201 -7.97 7.63 -1.80
C ASP A 201 -8.49 6.23 -1.42
N LEU A 202 -9.05 6.08 -0.22
CA LEU A 202 -9.62 4.82 0.25
C LEU A 202 -10.80 4.33 -0.61
N ALA A 203 -11.53 5.24 -1.26
CA ALA A 203 -12.54 4.87 -2.24
C ALA A 203 -11.90 4.16 -3.43
N TYR A 204 -10.78 4.67 -3.95
CA TYR A 204 -10.04 4.00 -5.02
C TYR A 204 -9.36 2.71 -4.52
N ALA A 205 -8.78 2.72 -3.32
CA ALA A 205 -8.05 1.58 -2.77
C ALA A 205 -8.94 0.34 -2.56
N LEU A 206 -10.16 0.50 -2.01
CA LEU A 206 -11.03 -0.59 -1.59
C LEU A 206 -12.27 -0.80 -2.47
N ASP A 207 -12.64 0.21 -3.26
CA ASP A 207 -13.74 0.18 -4.24
C ASP A 207 -13.28 0.85 -5.56
N PRO A 208 -12.17 0.31 -6.18
CA PRO A 208 -11.53 0.96 -7.33
C PRO A 208 -12.47 1.06 -8.52
N ASN A 209 -12.48 2.22 -9.17
CA ASN A 209 -13.02 2.39 -10.50
C ASN A 209 -11.95 2.97 -11.42
N ASN A 210 -11.57 2.21 -12.43
CA ASN A 210 -10.55 2.63 -13.38
C ASN A 210 -11.18 3.10 -14.72
N ALA A 211 -12.53 3.15 -14.82
CA ALA A 211 -13.21 3.63 -16.00
C ALA A 211 -13.45 5.14 -15.90
N ASP A 212 -12.87 5.92 -16.84
CA ASP A 212 -13.00 7.38 -16.93
C ASP A 212 -12.73 8.13 -15.61
N GLN A 213 -11.79 7.60 -14.82
CA GLN A 213 -11.36 8.17 -13.55
C GLN A 213 -9.87 8.53 -13.59
N PRO A 214 -9.43 9.55 -12.86
CA PRO A 214 -8.01 9.78 -12.63
C PRO A 214 -7.37 8.60 -11.87
N ALA A 215 -6.17 8.20 -12.25
CA ALA A 215 -5.44 7.15 -11.56
C ALA A 215 -5.21 7.49 -10.08
N GLY A 216 -5.52 6.54 -9.19
CA GLY A 216 -5.33 6.68 -7.75
C GLY A 216 -6.39 7.54 -7.05
N SER A 217 -7.50 7.85 -7.72
CA SER A 217 -8.59 8.63 -7.14
C SER A 217 -9.93 8.30 -7.80
N VAL A 218 -11.03 8.54 -7.07
CA VAL A 218 -12.40 8.51 -7.61
C VAL A 218 -12.91 9.94 -7.70
N SER A 219 -13.15 10.43 -8.93
CA SER A 219 -13.48 11.85 -9.18
C SER A 219 -14.98 12.13 -9.29
N ASN A 220 -15.83 11.12 -9.31
CA ASN A 220 -17.28 11.24 -9.43
C ASN A 220 -18.02 10.40 -8.36
N ASP A 221 -19.34 10.40 -8.38
CA ASP A 221 -20.19 9.66 -7.44
C ASP A 221 -20.55 8.24 -7.91
N VAL A 222 -19.90 7.72 -8.97
CA VAL A 222 -20.05 6.34 -9.40
C VAL A 222 -19.12 5.47 -8.55
N PRO A 223 -19.63 4.47 -7.80
CA PRO A 223 -18.80 3.57 -7.03
C PRO A 223 -17.95 2.73 -7.97
N GLY A 224 -16.86 2.19 -7.44
CA GLY A 224 -16.00 1.26 -8.14
C GLY A 224 -16.49 -0.17 -8.09
N VAL A 225 -15.52 -1.07 -8.05
CA VAL A 225 -15.73 -2.52 -7.97
C VAL A 225 -15.15 -3.02 -6.64
N TYR A 226 -16.03 -3.32 -5.72
CA TYR A 226 -15.71 -3.64 -4.32
C TYR A 226 -14.64 -4.74 -4.20
N LYS A 227 -13.52 -4.40 -3.58
CA LYS A 227 -12.38 -5.28 -3.29
C LYS A 227 -12.68 -6.12 -2.03
N LYS A 228 -13.59 -7.07 -2.18
CA LYS A 228 -14.24 -7.75 -1.04
C LYS A 228 -13.31 -8.55 -0.15
N GLN A 229 -12.25 -9.17 -0.71
CA GLN A 229 -11.33 -9.99 0.09
C GLN A 229 -10.53 -9.14 1.05
N TRP A 230 -9.92 -8.05 0.58
CA TRP A 230 -9.18 -7.11 1.41
C TRP A 230 -10.05 -6.50 2.50
N THR A 231 -11.20 -5.94 2.13
CA THR A 231 -12.07 -5.26 3.09
C THR A 231 -12.63 -6.23 4.14
N ASN A 232 -13.02 -7.45 3.75
CA ASN A 232 -13.46 -8.47 4.70
C ASN A 232 -12.33 -8.89 5.65
N GLY A 233 -11.10 -9.00 5.15
CA GLY A 233 -9.91 -9.27 5.96
C GLY A 233 -9.68 -8.19 7.02
N PHE A 234 -9.72 -6.91 6.62
CA PHE A 234 -9.57 -5.79 7.56
C PHE A 234 -10.66 -5.74 8.63
N PHE A 235 -11.93 -5.93 8.24
CA PHE A 235 -13.01 -5.96 9.23
C PHE A 235 -12.88 -7.17 10.16
N LEU A 236 -12.50 -8.34 9.66
CA LEU A 236 -12.25 -9.52 10.50
C LEU A 236 -11.13 -9.26 11.53
N ILE A 237 -9.98 -8.70 11.08
CA ILE A 237 -8.85 -8.39 11.95
C ILE A 237 -9.24 -7.31 12.99
N GLY A 238 -9.86 -6.21 12.53
CA GLY A 238 -10.24 -5.10 13.41
C GLY A 238 -11.28 -5.52 14.46
N GLU A 239 -12.34 -6.20 14.07
CA GLU A 239 -13.37 -6.68 15.00
C GLU A 239 -12.80 -7.73 15.96
N ALA A 240 -11.90 -8.62 15.50
CA ALA A 240 -11.24 -9.59 16.36
C ALA A 240 -10.40 -8.91 17.46
N GLN A 241 -9.67 -7.84 17.13
CA GLN A 241 -8.93 -7.07 18.14
C GLN A 241 -9.82 -6.42 19.18
N GLY A 242 -10.99 -5.93 18.78
CA GLY A 242 -11.99 -5.41 19.72
C GLY A 242 -12.55 -6.49 20.65
N LEU A 243 -12.81 -7.69 20.13
CA LEU A 243 -13.34 -8.82 20.92
C LEU A 243 -12.30 -9.45 21.85
N LEU A 244 -11.06 -9.56 21.41
CA LEU A 244 -9.99 -10.20 22.17
C LEU A 244 -9.44 -9.33 23.31
N ASN A 245 -9.63 -8.01 23.24
CA ASN A 245 -9.06 -7.06 24.18
C ASN A 245 -10.07 -6.08 24.84
N PRO A 246 -11.35 -6.39 25.05
CA PRO A 246 -12.31 -5.45 25.64
C PRO A 246 -11.96 -5.07 27.09
N SER A 247 -11.17 -5.91 27.79
CA SER A 247 -10.71 -5.64 29.15
C SER A 247 -9.56 -4.64 29.23
N LEU A 248 -8.90 -4.30 28.11
CA LEU A 248 -7.76 -3.40 28.09
C LEU A 248 -8.20 -1.93 28.08
N ASP A 249 -9.24 -1.61 27.32
CA ASP A 249 -9.80 -0.26 27.25
C ASP A 249 -11.26 -0.31 26.75
N PRO A 250 -12.25 -0.03 27.61
CA PRO A 250 -13.66 -0.03 27.23
C PRO A 250 -14.01 1.00 26.14
N SER A 251 -13.21 2.03 25.92
CA SER A 251 -13.42 3.03 24.88
C SER A 251 -13.31 2.47 23.46
N ARG A 252 -12.71 1.27 23.29
CA ARG A 252 -12.63 0.55 22.03
C ARG A 252 -13.96 0.06 21.50
N LEU A 253 -14.94 -0.13 22.38
CA LEU A 253 -16.22 -0.67 21.98
C LEU A 253 -17.05 0.41 21.27
N GLY A 254 -17.40 0.11 20.02
CA GLY A 254 -18.37 0.88 19.24
C GLY A 254 -19.81 0.52 19.59
N GLY A 255 -20.74 1.02 18.79
CA GLY A 255 -22.17 0.72 18.95
C GLY A 255 -22.57 -0.68 18.45
N ALA A 256 -23.84 -1.07 18.67
CA ALA A 256 -24.39 -2.34 18.23
C ALA A 256 -24.20 -2.57 16.72
N GLY A 257 -23.61 -3.70 16.34
CA GLY A 257 -23.33 -4.09 14.96
C GLY A 257 -22.11 -3.41 14.33
N CYS A 258 -21.27 -2.75 15.17
CA CYS A 258 -20.00 -2.15 14.78
C CYS A 258 -19.10 -2.11 16.02
N LEU A 259 -18.47 -3.24 16.35
CA LEU A 259 -17.86 -3.43 17.66
C LEU A 259 -16.58 -2.66 17.86
N HIS A 260 -15.78 -2.47 16.79
CA HIS A 260 -14.46 -1.88 16.97
C HIS A 260 -14.08 -0.81 15.94
N PHE A 261 -14.97 -0.48 15.04
CA PHE A 261 -14.81 0.63 14.09
C PHE A 261 -15.75 1.79 14.41
N VAL A 262 -15.43 2.96 13.92
CA VAL A 262 -16.40 4.06 13.92
C VAL A 262 -17.62 3.72 13.07
N ALA A 263 -18.80 4.21 13.46
CA ALA A 263 -20.08 3.83 12.86
C ALA A 263 -20.14 4.00 11.34
N LYS A 264 -19.56 5.08 10.81
CA LYS A 264 -19.51 5.36 9.37
C LYS A 264 -18.73 4.29 8.57
N ALA A 265 -17.65 3.72 9.13
CA ALA A 265 -16.92 2.63 8.50
C ALA A 265 -17.80 1.37 8.36
N CYS A 266 -18.55 1.03 9.40
CA CYS A 266 -19.48 -0.11 9.35
C CYS A 266 -20.69 0.13 8.43
N GLU A 267 -21.19 1.36 8.33
CA GLU A 267 -22.24 1.72 7.36
C GLU A 267 -21.75 1.56 5.93
N THR A 268 -20.54 2.02 5.66
CA THR A 268 -19.85 1.84 4.37
C THR A 268 -19.70 0.37 4.03
N LYS A 269 -19.18 -0.44 4.96
CA LYS A 269 -19.03 -1.89 4.79
C LYS A 269 -20.36 -2.58 4.46
N ARG A 270 -21.42 -2.26 5.20
CA ARG A 270 -22.77 -2.83 4.97
C ARG A 270 -23.31 -2.47 3.58
N LEU A 271 -23.05 -1.23 3.09
CA LEU A 271 -23.43 -0.85 1.73
C LEU A 271 -22.68 -1.65 0.69
N LEU A 272 -21.35 -1.76 0.83
CA LEU A 272 -20.50 -2.54 -0.08
C LEU A 272 -20.94 -4.02 -0.14
N ASP A 273 -21.19 -4.63 1.01
CA ASP A 273 -21.66 -6.03 1.11
C ASP A 273 -23.05 -6.26 0.53
N SER A 274 -23.89 -5.24 0.47
CA SER A 274 -25.26 -5.36 -0.02
C SER A 274 -25.34 -5.69 -1.52
N GLY A 275 -24.29 -5.39 -2.29
CA GLY A 275 -24.29 -5.50 -3.75
C GLY A 275 -25.32 -4.59 -4.44
N ARG A 276 -25.81 -3.58 -3.72
CA ARG A 276 -26.75 -2.55 -4.20
C ARG A 276 -26.19 -1.18 -3.89
N TYR A 277 -26.12 -0.32 -4.90
CA TYR A 277 -25.45 0.97 -4.82
C TYR A 277 -26.36 2.11 -5.27
N PRO A 278 -27.46 2.40 -4.53
CA PRO A 278 -28.32 3.54 -4.83
C PRO A 278 -27.55 4.85 -4.64
N ALA A 279 -27.80 5.81 -5.53
CA ALA A 279 -26.97 7.01 -5.70
C ALA A 279 -26.71 7.78 -4.40
N ASP A 280 -27.77 8.00 -3.58
CA ASP A 280 -27.68 8.76 -2.33
C ASP A 280 -26.78 8.09 -1.27
N ARG A 281 -26.88 6.76 -1.12
CA ARG A 281 -26.03 5.97 -0.19
C ARG A 281 -24.60 5.86 -0.70
N THR A 282 -24.44 5.67 -2.01
CA THR A 282 -23.14 5.61 -2.66
C THR A 282 -22.38 6.91 -2.48
N LYS A 283 -23.04 8.05 -2.70
CA LYS A 283 -22.43 9.35 -2.47
C LYS A 283 -21.93 9.51 -1.03
N ARG A 284 -22.74 9.17 -0.02
CA ARG A 284 -22.31 9.24 1.40
C ARG A 284 -21.13 8.33 1.71
N MET A 285 -21.09 7.14 1.11
CA MET A 285 -19.97 6.20 1.24
C MET A 285 -18.69 6.79 0.66
N LEU A 286 -18.74 7.32 -0.57
CA LEU A 286 -17.58 7.93 -1.23
C LEU A 286 -17.11 9.19 -0.50
N ASP A 287 -18.03 10.04 -0.06
CA ASP A 287 -17.72 11.25 0.73
C ASP A 287 -17.00 10.87 2.04
N TYR A 288 -17.47 9.82 2.73
CA TYR A 288 -16.80 9.34 3.95
C TYR A 288 -15.42 8.78 3.64
N ALA A 289 -15.28 7.87 2.69
CA ALA A 289 -13.99 7.27 2.33
C ALA A 289 -12.97 8.35 1.96
N ARG A 290 -13.37 9.36 1.18
CA ARG A 290 -12.52 10.52 0.84
C ARG A 290 -12.20 11.38 2.05
N SER A 291 -13.13 11.59 2.98
CA SER A 291 -12.90 12.45 4.16
C SER A 291 -11.78 11.91 5.08
N VAL A 292 -11.54 10.60 5.07
CA VAL A 292 -10.48 9.94 5.81
C VAL A 292 -9.27 9.58 4.91
N SER A 293 -9.17 10.21 3.74
CA SER A 293 -8.14 9.92 2.74
C SER A 293 -7.31 11.15 2.39
N PRO A 294 -6.00 10.99 2.14
CA PRO A 294 -5.10 12.07 1.77
C PRO A 294 -5.63 12.98 0.66
N VAL A 295 -6.28 12.43 -0.36
CA VAL A 295 -6.84 13.21 -1.48
C VAL A 295 -7.66 14.43 -1.03
N SER A 296 -8.29 14.39 0.13
CA SER A 296 -9.14 15.47 0.65
C SER A 296 -8.37 16.55 1.42
N TYR A 297 -7.19 16.21 1.99
CA TYR A 297 -6.44 17.10 2.87
C TYR A 297 -4.97 17.30 2.49
N LEU A 298 -4.49 16.72 1.39
CA LEU A 298 -3.10 16.93 0.90
C LEU A 298 -2.75 18.41 0.69
N LYS A 299 -3.74 19.26 0.37
CA LYS A 299 -3.56 20.71 0.22
C LYS A 299 -3.00 21.37 1.48
N ASP A 300 -3.23 20.78 2.65
CA ASP A 300 -2.82 21.25 3.95
C ASP A 300 -1.46 20.67 4.37
N VAL A 301 -0.96 19.63 3.68
CA VAL A 301 0.35 19.02 3.93
C VAL A 301 1.46 19.85 3.31
N LYS A 302 2.32 20.45 4.15
CA LYS A 302 3.46 21.28 3.71
C LYS A 302 4.81 20.59 3.93
N ALA A 303 4.86 19.58 4.79
CA ALA A 303 6.08 18.86 5.12
C ALA A 303 6.69 18.20 3.88
N PRO A 304 8.01 18.34 3.64
CA PRO A 304 8.72 17.59 2.63
C PRO A 304 8.41 16.09 2.70
N THR A 305 8.08 15.46 1.59
CA THR A 305 7.55 14.09 1.54
C THR A 305 8.35 13.19 0.59
N LEU A 306 8.88 12.08 1.12
CA LEU A 306 9.47 10.99 0.34
C LEU A 306 8.48 9.83 0.27
N LEU A 307 7.79 9.69 -0.86
CA LEU A 307 6.85 8.58 -1.09
C LEU A 307 7.60 7.31 -1.46
N VAL A 308 7.27 6.18 -0.83
CA VAL A 308 7.81 4.86 -1.16
C VAL A 308 6.64 3.91 -1.42
N GLN A 309 6.48 3.41 -2.66
CA GLN A 309 5.35 2.58 -3.03
C GLN A 309 5.80 1.26 -3.65
N GLY A 310 5.01 0.18 -3.42
CA GLY A 310 5.29 -1.16 -3.90
C GLY A 310 4.76 -1.42 -5.30
N GLN A 311 5.58 -2.00 -6.17
CA GLN A 311 5.14 -2.46 -7.50
C GLN A 311 4.21 -3.68 -7.40
N ALA A 312 4.51 -4.56 -6.45
CA ALA A 312 3.70 -5.74 -6.15
C ALA A 312 2.70 -5.42 -5.02
N ASP A 313 1.78 -4.52 -5.31
CA ASP A 313 0.75 -4.10 -4.35
C ASP A 313 -0.61 -3.99 -5.02
N SER A 314 -1.45 -5.00 -4.78
CA SER A 314 -2.84 -4.99 -5.25
C SER A 314 -3.79 -4.29 -4.29
N LEU A 315 -3.35 -4.00 -3.06
CA LEU A 315 -4.13 -3.22 -2.09
C LEU A 315 -4.02 -1.73 -2.41
N PHE A 316 -2.79 -1.20 -2.40
CA PHE A 316 -2.47 0.21 -2.70
C PHE A 316 -1.46 0.26 -3.84
N ASN A 317 -1.96 0.17 -5.07
CA ASN A 317 -1.10 0.10 -6.24
C ASN A 317 -0.33 1.42 -6.49
N LEU A 318 0.62 1.41 -7.41
CA LEU A 318 1.50 2.56 -7.70
C LEU A 318 0.75 3.84 -8.08
N ASN A 319 -0.49 3.75 -8.55
CA ASN A 319 -1.30 4.92 -8.90
C ASN A 319 -1.63 5.78 -7.67
N GLU A 320 -1.70 5.18 -6.47
CA GLU A 320 -1.91 5.90 -5.21
C GLU A 320 -0.77 6.89 -4.93
N ALA A 321 0.47 6.40 -4.93
CA ALA A 321 1.63 7.28 -4.74
C ALA A 321 1.79 8.28 -5.89
N ALA A 322 1.48 7.88 -7.13
CA ALA A 322 1.53 8.77 -8.28
C ALA A 322 0.53 9.93 -8.15
N ALA A 323 -0.69 9.68 -7.63
CA ALA A 323 -1.70 10.71 -7.39
C ALA A 323 -1.26 11.66 -6.25
N THR A 324 -0.78 11.12 -5.14
CA THR A 324 -0.22 11.90 -4.02
C THR A 324 0.96 12.77 -4.49
N TYR A 325 1.90 12.19 -5.25
CA TYR A 325 3.05 12.90 -5.80
C TYR A 325 2.62 14.10 -6.67
N ARG A 326 1.71 13.88 -7.62
CA ARG A 326 1.23 14.95 -8.50
C ARG A 326 0.59 16.09 -7.71
N THR A 327 -0.22 15.78 -6.70
CA THR A 327 -0.90 16.79 -5.88
C THR A 327 0.11 17.61 -5.07
N LEU A 328 1.02 16.95 -4.36
CA LEU A 328 2.05 17.63 -3.55
C LEU A 328 2.99 18.47 -4.41
N LYS A 329 3.42 17.96 -5.56
CA LYS A 329 4.26 18.72 -6.51
C LYS A 329 3.53 19.94 -7.09
N ALA A 330 2.24 19.80 -7.44
CA ALA A 330 1.46 20.89 -8.01
C ALA A 330 1.28 22.07 -7.03
N GLN A 331 1.25 21.80 -5.73
CA GLN A 331 1.19 22.84 -4.69
C GLN A 331 2.56 23.37 -4.24
N GLY A 332 3.67 22.83 -4.79
CA GLY A 332 5.04 23.27 -4.48
C GLY A 332 5.67 22.58 -3.27
N THR A 333 5.04 21.55 -2.68
CA THR A 333 5.64 20.76 -1.61
C THR A 333 6.82 19.96 -2.16
N GLU A 334 7.98 20.03 -1.48
CA GLU A 334 9.14 19.20 -1.85
C GLU A 334 8.79 17.73 -1.74
N THR A 335 8.79 17.04 -2.88
CA THR A 335 8.31 15.65 -2.95
C THR A 335 9.19 14.83 -3.86
N LYS A 336 9.57 13.62 -3.39
CA LYS A 336 10.24 12.60 -4.17
C LYS A 336 9.45 11.29 -4.09
N MET A 337 9.67 10.39 -5.06
CA MET A 337 8.95 9.12 -5.12
C MET A 337 9.88 7.98 -5.49
N ILE A 338 9.75 6.86 -4.78
CA ILE A 338 10.46 5.61 -5.07
C ILE A 338 9.43 4.50 -5.25
N TRP A 339 9.51 3.76 -6.34
CA TRP A 339 8.78 2.52 -6.56
C TRP A 339 9.69 1.34 -6.25
N GLN A 340 9.48 0.70 -5.11
CA GLN A 340 10.22 -0.49 -4.67
C GLN A 340 9.60 -1.79 -5.22
N SER A 341 10.27 -2.94 -5.07
CA SER A 341 9.83 -4.22 -5.63
C SER A 341 8.56 -4.76 -4.98
N TRP A 342 8.48 -4.73 -3.66
CA TRP A 342 7.46 -5.41 -2.84
C TRP A 342 6.35 -4.45 -2.37
N GLY A 343 5.21 -5.03 -1.98
CA GLY A 343 4.06 -4.36 -1.41
C GLY A 343 3.20 -5.33 -0.60
N HIS A 344 1.89 -5.10 -0.50
CA HIS A 344 1.00 -5.96 0.29
C HIS A 344 0.69 -7.31 -0.39
N SER A 345 0.94 -7.43 -1.70
CA SER A 345 0.52 -8.58 -2.50
C SER A 345 1.14 -8.55 -3.90
N GLY A 346 0.41 -8.98 -4.93
CA GLY A 346 0.88 -8.90 -6.31
C GLY A 346 1.96 -9.93 -6.65
N GLY A 347 2.06 -11.01 -5.84
CA GLY A 347 3.03 -12.09 -6.01
C GLY A 347 4.39 -11.84 -5.35
N MET A 348 4.58 -10.70 -4.68
CA MET A 348 5.79 -10.37 -3.93
C MET A 348 5.44 -9.54 -2.69
N THR A 349 5.30 -10.20 -1.54
CA THR A 349 5.09 -9.54 -0.24
C THR A 349 6.40 -9.32 0.51
N ASP A 350 7.41 -10.14 0.22
CA ASP A 350 8.74 -10.02 0.79
C ASP A 350 9.64 -9.17 -0.11
N PRO A 351 10.53 -8.35 0.47
CA PRO A 351 11.50 -7.57 -0.30
C PRO A 351 12.38 -8.47 -1.18
N ALA A 352 12.66 -8.03 -2.41
CA ALA A 352 13.69 -8.65 -3.23
C ALA A 352 15.06 -8.52 -2.55
N SER A 353 16.01 -9.39 -2.91
CA SER A 353 17.36 -9.38 -2.31
C SER A 353 18.01 -7.99 -2.44
N GLY A 354 18.42 -7.41 -1.32
CA GLY A 354 19.02 -6.07 -1.24
C GLY A 354 18.03 -4.92 -1.18
N GLU A 355 16.73 -5.18 -1.24
CA GLU A 355 15.68 -4.20 -0.99
C GLU A 355 15.53 -3.90 0.52
N LEU A 356 14.87 -2.79 0.84
CA LEU A 356 14.66 -2.40 2.23
C LEU A 356 13.83 -3.45 2.97
N ASN A 357 14.42 -4.00 4.04
CA ASN A 357 13.76 -4.83 5.03
C ASN A 357 14.12 -4.32 6.43
N LEU A 358 13.24 -3.56 7.03
CA LEU A 358 13.48 -2.97 8.35
C LEU A 358 13.62 -4.03 9.45
N ALA A 359 12.93 -5.17 9.32
CA ALA A 359 13.05 -6.28 10.28
C ALA A 359 14.43 -6.94 10.24
N GLU A 360 15.10 -6.96 9.09
CA GLU A 360 16.47 -7.46 8.91
C GLU A 360 17.54 -6.40 9.21
N GLY A 361 17.16 -5.14 9.48
CA GLY A 361 18.08 -4.08 9.88
C GLY A 361 18.94 -3.53 8.74
N ASN A 362 18.48 -3.61 7.48
CA ASN A 362 19.25 -3.17 6.32
C ASN A 362 19.00 -1.70 5.89
N LEU A 363 18.52 -0.86 6.81
CA LEU A 363 18.24 0.56 6.55
C LEU A 363 19.45 1.31 5.96
N GLU A 364 20.68 0.98 6.39
CA GLU A 364 21.91 1.64 5.94
C GLU A 364 22.45 1.10 4.60
N THR A 365 22.10 -0.13 4.24
CA THR A 365 22.71 -0.83 3.11
C THR A 365 21.80 -0.91 1.88
N SER A 366 20.48 -0.80 2.07
CA SER A 366 19.54 -0.80 0.95
C SER A 366 19.43 0.59 0.29
N TYR A 367 19.13 0.62 -1.02
CA TYR A 367 18.93 1.87 -1.75
C TYR A 367 17.85 2.75 -1.11
N VAL A 368 16.68 2.18 -0.83
CA VAL A 368 15.55 2.92 -0.22
C VAL A 368 15.94 3.43 1.16
N GLY A 369 16.57 2.59 1.98
CA GLY A 369 17.00 2.97 3.32
C GLY A 369 17.98 4.13 3.33
N GLN A 370 18.96 4.14 2.42
CA GLN A 370 19.91 5.26 2.26
C GLN A 370 19.18 6.56 1.87
N ARG A 371 18.14 6.50 1.03
CA ARG A 371 17.34 7.67 0.66
C ARG A 371 16.51 8.18 1.83
N ILE A 372 15.94 7.28 2.64
CA ILE A 372 15.23 7.63 3.88
C ILE A 372 16.15 8.33 4.87
N LEU A 373 17.34 7.78 5.12
CA LEU A 373 18.32 8.39 6.02
C LEU A 373 18.75 9.78 5.53
N ALA A 374 19.08 9.90 4.24
CA ALA A 374 19.45 11.20 3.65
C ALA A 374 18.31 12.22 3.75
N TRP A 375 17.04 11.77 3.63
CA TRP A 375 15.85 12.61 3.79
C TRP A 375 15.78 13.20 5.18
N PHE A 376 15.85 12.39 6.22
CA PHE A 376 15.79 12.87 7.60
C PHE A 376 17.05 13.63 8.01
N ASP A 377 18.23 13.25 7.56
CA ASP A 377 19.47 14.01 7.81
C ASP A 377 19.36 15.44 7.23
N ARG A 378 18.73 15.59 6.05
CA ARG A 378 18.51 16.90 5.45
C ARG A 378 17.52 17.76 6.24
N TYR A 379 16.35 17.20 6.55
CA TYR A 379 15.23 17.99 7.08
C TYR A 379 15.20 18.07 8.61
N LEU A 380 15.68 17.06 9.33
CA LEU A 380 15.68 17.06 10.79
C LEU A 380 17.03 17.45 11.41
N GLN A 381 18.14 17.10 10.75
CA GLN A 381 19.47 17.51 11.23
C GLN A 381 19.99 18.76 10.50
N HIS A 382 19.24 19.30 9.55
CA HIS A 382 19.58 20.46 8.73
C HIS A 382 20.96 20.35 8.06
N ARG A 383 21.41 19.13 7.72
CA ARG A 383 22.69 18.89 7.05
C ARG A 383 22.63 19.42 5.63
N LYS A 384 23.43 20.45 5.35
CA LYS A 384 23.54 21.05 4.01
C LYS A 384 24.29 20.12 3.06
N GLY A 385 23.90 20.12 1.78
CA GLY A 385 24.60 19.38 0.71
C GLY A 385 24.32 17.87 0.67
N ILE A 386 23.41 17.35 1.51
CA ILE A 386 22.98 15.96 1.45
C ILE A 386 22.23 15.69 0.15
N ASP A 387 22.68 14.67 -0.60
CA ASP A 387 21.96 14.15 -1.76
C ASP A 387 20.80 13.25 -1.33
N THR A 388 19.57 13.76 -1.43
CA THR A 388 18.35 13.02 -1.16
C THR A 388 17.86 12.17 -2.34
N GLY A 389 18.65 12.05 -3.41
CA GLY A 389 18.36 11.25 -4.59
C GLY A 389 17.53 11.98 -5.66
N PRO A 390 17.17 11.27 -6.74
CA PRO A 390 16.39 11.81 -7.86
C PRO A 390 14.95 12.13 -7.46
N ALA A 391 14.22 12.83 -8.31
CA ALA A 391 12.80 13.11 -8.10
C ALA A 391 11.95 11.82 -8.17
N PHE A 392 12.36 10.89 -9.04
CA PHE A 392 11.71 9.59 -9.19
C PHE A 392 12.74 8.47 -9.34
N ALA A 393 12.53 7.36 -8.64
CA ALA A 393 13.30 6.13 -8.77
C ALA A 393 12.37 4.92 -8.81
N TYR A 394 12.77 3.85 -9.52
CA TYR A 394 11.96 2.64 -9.66
C TYR A 394 12.83 1.39 -9.75
N TYR A 395 12.43 0.34 -9.06
CA TYR A 395 13.11 -0.96 -9.04
C TYR A 395 12.91 -1.69 -10.37
N ARG A 396 13.99 -2.32 -10.87
CA ARG A 396 14.04 -3.12 -12.11
C ARG A 396 14.56 -4.51 -11.77
N ASP A 397 13.69 -5.50 -11.77
CA ASP A 397 14.01 -6.90 -11.41
C ASP A 397 14.95 -7.59 -12.40
N TRP A 398 15.08 -7.06 -13.62
CA TRP A 398 15.96 -7.56 -14.68
C TRP A 398 17.38 -7.00 -14.63
N MET A 399 17.69 -6.16 -13.67
CA MET A 399 19.02 -5.55 -13.54
C MET A 399 19.84 -6.26 -12.45
N PRO A 400 21.16 -6.36 -12.63
CA PRO A 400 22.01 -6.95 -11.60
C PRO A 400 21.98 -6.16 -10.28
N ALA A 401 22.29 -6.85 -9.17
CA ALA A 401 22.38 -6.23 -7.85
C ALA A 401 23.29 -4.99 -7.87
N GLY A 402 22.87 -3.91 -7.19
CA GLY A 402 23.55 -2.62 -7.18
C GLY A 402 23.21 -1.68 -8.36
N GLN A 403 22.51 -2.18 -9.40
CA GLN A 403 22.03 -1.40 -10.54
C GLN A 403 20.50 -1.52 -10.72
N THR A 404 19.81 -2.06 -9.73
CA THR A 404 18.38 -2.38 -9.80
C THR A 404 17.50 -1.14 -9.93
N TYR A 405 17.92 0.03 -9.42
CA TYR A 405 17.12 1.24 -9.51
C TYR A 405 17.38 2.04 -10.79
N GLY A 406 16.32 2.24 -11.58
CA GLY A 406 16.24 3.28 -12.59
C GLY A 406 15.89 4.62 -11.95
N THR A 407 16.33 5.71 -12.54
CA THR A 407 16.11 7.05 -11.99
C THR A 407 15.67 8.05 -13.06
N SER A 408 14.87 9.05 -12.64
CA SER A 408 14.46 10.16 -13.50
C SER A 408 14.42 11.46 -12.72
N ALA A 409 14.68 12.56 -13.40
CA ALA A 409 14.55 13.92 -12.85
C ALA A 409 13.09 14.37 -12.69
N ALA A 410 12.14 13.63 -13.26
CA ALA A 410 10.71 13.94 -13.20
C ALA A 410 9.86 12.65 -13.23
N PHE A 411 8.58 12.77 -12.84
CA PHE A 411 7.56 11.77 -13.05
C PHE A 411 6.41 12.37 -13.88
N PRO A 412 5.95 11.70 -14.96
CA PRO A 412 6.42 10.40 -15.47
C PRO A 412 7.87 10.47 -16.00
N ALA A 413 8.50 9.30 -16.10
CA ALA A 413 9.91 9.17 -16.49
C ALA A 413 10.15 9.54 -17.96
N SER A 414 9.15 9.38 -18.82
CA SER A 414 9.16 9.68 -20.25
C SER A 414 7.77 10.10 -20.72
N GLY A 415 7.69 10.78 -21.86
CA GLY A 415 6.44 11.05 -22.58
C GLY A 415 6.17 10.05 -23.72
N ASP A 416 7.08 9.10 -23.95
CA ASP A 416 6.94 8.10 -25.02
C ASP A 416 5.97 7.00 -24.61
N SER A 417 5.27 6.43 -25.60
CA SER A 417 4.34 5.32 -25.37
C SER A 417 4.40 4.28 -26.47
N TRP A 418 4.05 3.05 -26.12
CA TRP A 418 3.80 1.95 -27.05
C TRP A 418 2.31 1.79 -27.25
N LYS A 419 1.80 2.26 -28.38
CA LYS A 419 0.39 2.24 -28.72
C LYS A 419 0.07 1.09 -29.65
N LEU A 420 -0.95 0.29 -29.29
CA LEU A 420 -1.43 -0.86 -30.05
C LEU A 420 -2.95 -0.79 -30.22
N TYR A 421 -3.44 -1.36 -31.32
CA TYR A 421 -4.86 -1.38 -31.69
C TYR A 421 -5.43 -2.80 -31.54
N LEU A 422 -6.68 -2.90 -31.06
CA LEU A 422 -7.38 -4.16 -30.88
C LEU A 422 -7.95 -4.64 -32.22
N SER A 423 -7.42 -5.72 -32.76
CA SER A 423 -7.88 -6.29 -34.03
C SER A 423 -8.98 -7.35 -33.83
N GLY A 424 -9.92 -7.44 -34.76
CA GLY A 424 -11.05 -8.36 -34.69
C GLY A 424 -10.66 -9.85 -34.73
N ASP A 425 -9.43 -10.19 -35.16
CA ASP A 425 -8.85 -11.52 -35.11
C ASP A 425 -8.14 -11.87 -33.79
N GLY A 426 -8.17 -10.97 -32.78
CA GLY A 426 -7.54 -11.19 -31.48
C GLY A 426 -6.07 -10.81 -31.41
N LYS A 427 -5.57 -10.04 -32.34
CA LYS A 427 -4.22 -9.48 -32.32
C LYS A 427 -4.21 -8.05 -31.76
N LEU A 428 -3.08 -7.66 -31.17
CA LEU A 428 -2.68 -6.28 -30.97
C LEU A 428 -1.76 -5.89 -32.12
N VAL A 429 -2.14 -4.88 -32.88
CA VAL A 429 -1.36 -4.41 -34.03
C VAL A 429 -0.85 -2.97 -33.81
N ASP A 430 0.32 -2.66 -34.34
CA ASP A 430 1.02 -1.38 -34.19
C ASP A 430 0.52 -0.30 -35.17
N ASP A 431 -0.18 -0.72 -36.22
CA ASP A 431 -0.73 0.16 -37.24
C ASP A 431 -2.25 -0.06 -37.36
N ARG A 432 -3.00 1.02 -37.32
CA ARG A 432 -4.46 1.00 -37.47
C ARG A 432 -4.92 0.37 -38.79
N ALA A 433 -4.14 0.52 -39.85
CA ALA A 433 -4.43 -0.09 -41.16
C ALA A 433 -4.35 -1.62 -41.15
N LYS A 434 -3.64 -2.21 -40.18
CA LYS A 434 -3.53 -3.67 -40.00
C LYS A 434 -4.68 -4.27 -39.20
N VAL A 435 -5.63 -3.48 -38.70
CA VAL A 435 -6.77 -3.96 -37.93
C VAL A 435 -7.69 -4.79 -38.85
N ALA A 436 -7.85 -6.07 -38.54
CA ALA A 436 -8.84 -6.94 -39.19
C ALA A 436 -10.23 -6.60 -38.67
N ARG A 437 -11.24 -6.55 -39.59
CA ARG A 437 -12.65 -6.44 -39.19
C ARG A 437 -13.10 -7.72 -38.48
N GLY A 438 -13.85 -7.56 -37.37
CA GLY A 438 -14.39 -8.69 -36.65
C GLY A 438 -15.12 -8.29 -35.37
N SER A 439 -15.79 -9.24 -34.76
CA SER A 439 -16.43 -9.09 -33.47
C SER A 439 -16.13 -10.26 -32.56
N ARG A 440 -15.93 -10.00 -31.28
CA ARG A 440 -15.62 -11.00 -30.25
C ARG A 440 -16.51 -10.81 -29.05
N GLU A 441 -17.04 -11.89 -28.48
CA GLU A 441 -18.00 -11.85 -27.37
C GLU A 441 -17.51 -12.70 -26.19
N TYR A 442 -17.75 -12.23 -24.96
CA TYR A 442 -17.73 -13.04 -23.76
C TYR A 442 -19.04 -12.92 -22.97
N ARG A 443 -19.26 -13.90 -22.09
CA ARG A 443 -20.41 -13.90 -21.16
C ARG A 443 -19.93 -14.19 -19.75
N ASN A 444 -20.33 -13.34 -18.79
CA ASN A 444 -20.10 -13.64 -17.39
C ASN A 444 -21.00 -14.80 -16.92
N ARG A 445 -20.55 -15.47 -15.87
CA ARG A 445 -21.28 -16.52 -15.16
C ARG A 445 -21.69 -16.05 -13.78
N LEU A 446 -22.50 -16.82 -13.07
CA LEU A 446 -22.91 -16.50 -11.70
C LEU A 446 -21.77 -16.61 -10.69
N LEU A 447 -20.80 -17.47 -10.97
CA LEU A 447 -19.58 -17.62 -10.15
C LEU A 447 -18.40 -16.94 -10.83
N PRO A 448 -17.41 -16.45 -10.07
CA PRO A 448 -16.17 -15.91 -10.61
C PRO A 448 -15.46 -16.95 -11.48
N THR A 449 -14.97 -16.51 -12.64
CA THR A 449 -14.33 -17.34 -13.65
C THR A 449 -12.90 -16.90 -13.97
N SER A 450 -12.42 -15.91 -13.25
CA SER A 450 -11.04 -15.43 -13.31
C SER A 450 -10.46 -15.30 -11.91
N HIS A 451 -9.17 -15.49 -11.80
CA HIS A 451 -8.42 -15.36 -10.58
C HIS A 451 -7.12 -14.60 -10.85
N SER A 452 -6.85 -13.59 -10.06
CA SER A 452 -5.58 -12.86 -10.07
C SER A 452 -4.71 -13.22 -8.86
N GLU A 453 -5.30 -13.13 -7.67
CA GLU A 453 -4.66 -13.47 -6.40
C GLU A 453 -5.70 -13.83 -5.32
N SER A 454 -5.23 -14.44 -4.25
CA SER A 454 -6.00 -14.71 -3.03
C SER A 454 -5.34 -14.02 -1.85
N GLN A 455 -5.90 -12.87 -1.43
CA GLN A 455 -5.42 -12.16 -0.26
C GLN A 455 -5.60 -12.99 1.02
N LEU A 456 -6.65 -13.81 1.08
CA LEU A 456 -6.88 -14.71 2.21
C LEU A 456 -5.79 -15.79 2.30
N ALA A 457 -5.31 -16.33 1.17
CA ALA A 457 -4.20 -17.29 1.16
C ALA A 457 -2.93 -16.64 1.72
N GLY A 458 -2.60 -15.40 1.29
CA GLY A 458 -1.45 -14.66 1.82
C GLY A 458 -1.55 -14.42 3.33
N LEU A 459 -2.73 -14.02 3.82
CA LEU A 459 -2.96 -13.81 5.26
C LEU A 459 -2.79 -15.10 6.09
N LEU A 460 -3.13 -16.25 5.52
CA LEU A 460 -3.03 -17.56 6.18
C LEU A 460 -1.71 -18.28 5.91
N GLY A 461 -0.77 -17.67 5.18
CA GLY A 461 0.49 -18.31 4.79
C GLY A 461 0.31 -19.49 3.83
N LEU A 462 -0.79 -19.53 3.10
CA LEU A 462 -1.09 -20.58 2.12
C LEU A 462 -0.60 -20.21 0.73
N PRO A 463 -0.22 -21.20 -0.11
CA PRO A 463 0.12 -20.92 -1.50
C PRO A 463 -1.04 -20.28 -2.25
N ASP A 464 -0.76 -19.21 -2.99
CA ASP A 464 -1.74 -18.59 -3.86
C ASP A 464 -1.75 -19.28 -5.23
N PRO A 465 -2.91 -19.74 -5.73
CA PRO A 465 -3.02 -20.35 -7.05
C PRO A 465 -2.48 -19.44 -8.15
N ALA A 466 -1.97 -20.05 -9.22
CA ALA A 466 -1.58 -19.31 -10.41
C ALA A 466 -2.79 -18.54 -11.00
N PRO A 467 -2.60 -17.32 -11.51
CA PRO A 467 -3.65 -16.59 -12.20
C PRO A 467 -4.26 -17.37 -13.37
N TYR A 468 -5.58 -17.28 -13.51
CA TYR A 468 -6.29 -17.92 -14.61
C TYR A 468 -7.50 -17.11 -15.10
N ASP A 469 -7.92 -17.37 -16.35
CA ASP A 469 -9.16 -16.89 -16.94
C ASP A 469 -9.84 -18.07 -17.66
N ILE A 470 -11.14 -18.34 -17.39
CA ILE A 470 -11.89 -19.44 -18.01
C ILE A 470 -12.39 -19.00 -19.38
N ARG A 471 -12.11 -19.82 -20.41
CA ARG A 471 -12.51 -19.56 -21.79
C ARG A 471 -14.00 -19.27 -21.93
N GLY A 472 -14.34 -18.26 -22.75
CA GLY A 472 -15.70 -17.78 -22.99
C GLY A 472 -16.22 -16.76 -21.96
N THR A 473 -15.40 -16.40 -20.95
CA THR A 473 -15.71 -15.38 -19.95
C THR A 473 -14.70 -14.21 -19.96
N TYR A 474 -13.87 -14.15 -20.98
CA TYR A 474 -12.93 -13.07 -21.25
C TYR A 474 -12.71 -12.91 -22.75
N LEU A 475 -12.19 -11.74 -23.15
CA LEU A 475 -11.56 -11.50 -24.45
C LEU A 475 -10.09 -11.17 -24.24
N ASP A 476 -9.27 -11.54 -25.21
CA ASP A 476 -7.85 -11.25 -25.19
C ASP A 476 -7.33 -10.84 -26.56
N TRP A 477 -6.29 -10.03 -26.56
CA TRP A 477 -5.54 -9.63 -27.74
C TRP A 477 -4.06 -9.76 -27.45
N THR A 478 -3.31 -10.31 -28.40
CA THR A 478 -1.88 -10.57 -28.24
C THR A 478 -1.07 -9.90 -29.34
N SER A 479 0.02 -9.23 -28.98
CA SER A 479 0.93 -8.57 -29.92
C SER A 479 1.74 -9.57 -30.73
N GLU A 480 2.38 -9.11 -31.80
CA GLU A 480 3.52 -9.81 -32.37
C GLU A 480 4.67 -9.85 -31.33
N PRO A 481 5.66 -10.76 -31.49
CA PRO A 481 6.81 -10.80 -30.59
C PRO A 481 7.55 -9.47 -30.58
N VAL A 482 8.07 -9.09 -29.42
CA VAL A 482 8.99 -7.93 -29.32
C VAL A 482 10.25 -8.23 -30.12
N GLU A 483 10.62 -7.33 -31.01
CA GLU A 483 11.80 -7.44 -31.87
C GLU A 483 12.81 -6.31 -31.61
N GLY A 484 14.05 -6.50 -32.01
CA GLY A 484 15.12 -5.49 -32.00
C GLY A 484 15.72 -5.17 -30.64
N GLY A 485 14.95 -5.27 -29.55
CA GLY A 485 15.41 -4.98 -28.18
C GLY A 485 14.26 -5.08 -27.18
N PRO A 486 14.54 -5.11 -25.87
CA PRO A 486 13.47 -5.17 -24.86
C PRO A 486 12.65 -3.88 -24.84
N VAL A 487 11.38 -4.00 -24.42
CA VAL A 487 10.48 -2.86 -24.21
C VAL A 487 10.25 -2.70 -22.72
N ASP A 488 10.72 -1.58 -22.17
CA ASP A 488 10.58 -1.23 -20.76
C ASP A 488 9.36 -0.35 -20.55
N VAL A 489 8.39 -0.82 -19.80
CA VAL A 489 7.17 -0.10 -19.42
C VAL A 489 7.33 0.44 -18.01
N VAL A 490 7.16 1.76 -17.84
CA VAL A 490 7.22 2.42 -16.53
C VAL A 490 6.09 3.44 -16.42
N GLY A 491 5.04 3.09 -15.72
CA GLY A 491 3.85 3.94 -15.54
C GLY A 491 2.55 3.21 -15.67
N ALA A 492 1.43 3.95 -15.73
CA ALA A 492 0.07 3.41 -15.81
C ALA A 492 -0.36 3.21 -17.28
N PRO A 493 -0.54 1.96 -17.74
CA PRO A 493 -1.10 1.69 -19.06
C PRO A 493 -2.56 2.15 -19.17
N LYS A 494 -2.99 2.47 -20.40
CA LYS A 494 -4.38 2.88 -20.69
C LYS A 494 -4.97 2.04 -21.80
N ALA A 495 -6.23 1.62 -21.61
CA ALA A 495 -6.99 0.99 -22.67
C ALA A 495 -8.22 1.86 -22.98
N THR A 496 -8.42 2.22 -24.26
CA THR A 496 -9.67 2.82 -24.72
C THR A 496 -10.51 1.72 -25.36
N LEU A 497 -11.73 1.56 -24.88
CA LEU A 497 -12.63 0.48 -25.26
C LEU A 497 -13.98 1.03 -25.68
N GLU A 498 -14.57 0.39 -26.67
CA GLU A 498 -15.98 0.49 -27.01
C GLU A 498 -16.60 -0.91 -26.94
N VAL A 499 -17.75 -1.02 -26.29
CA VAL A 499 -18.40 -2.32 -26.04
C VAL A 499 -19.87 -2.27 -26.40
N VAL A 500 -20.40 -3.39 -26.88
CA VAL A 500 -21.83 -3.59 -27.11
C VAL A 500 -22.35 -4.53 -26.03
N SER A 501 -23.24 -4.02 -25.16
CA SER A 501 -23.85 -4.79 -24.08
C SER A 501 -25.33 -4.43 -23.92
N PRO A 502 -26.23 -4.93 -24.79
CA PRO A 502 -27.64 -4.51 -24.84
C PRO A 502 -28.44 -4.77 -23.57
N ARG A 503 -28.01 -5.76 -22.76
CA ARG A 503 -28.63 -6.02 -21.45
C ARG A 503 -28.25 -4.95 -20.44
N THR A 504 -27.01 -4.49 -20.46
CA THR A 504 -26.55 -3.40 -19.58
C THR A 504 -27.20 -2.09 -19.97
N GLU A 505 -27.21 -1.76 -21.26
CA GLU A 505 -27.82 -0.55 -21.79
C GLU A 505 -29.26 -0.33 -21.29
N LYS A 506 -30.06 -1.42 -21.22
CA LYS A 506 -31.46 -1.35 -20.74
C LYS A 506 -31.60 -1.04 -19.25
N VAL A 507 -30.57 -1.25 -18.44
CA VAL A 507 -30.68 -1.16 -16.98
C VAL A 507 -29.64 -0.23 -16.32
N GLN A 508 -28.63 0.24 -17.05
CA GLN A 508 -27.55 1.06 -16.50
C GLN A 508 -28.02 2.38 -15.85
N ASP A 509 -29.20 2.88 -16.22
CA ASP A 509 -29.78 4.13 -15.72
C ASP A 509 -30.89 3.90 -14.68
N SER A 510 -30.94 2.72 -14.05
CA SER A 510 -31.92 2.35 -13.01
C SER A 510 -31.82 3.18 -11.72
N GLY A 511 -30.76 3.98 -11.54
CA GLY A 511 -30.43 4.67 -10.28
C GLY A 511 -29.67 3.80 -9.27
N ASP A 512 -29.42 2.50 -9.58
CA ASP A 512 -28.56 1.61 -8.81
C ASP A 512 -27.30 1.29 -9.62
N ALA A 513 -26.13 1.78 -9.18
CA ALA A 513 -24.89 1.58 -9.91
C ALA A 513 -24.46 0.10 -10.04
N ALA A 514 -25.06 -0.82 -9.26
CA ALA A 514 -24.86 -2.25 -9.42
C ALA A 514 -25.39 -2.78 -10.77
N ASP A 515 -26.26 -2.02 -11.45
CA ASP A 515 -26.79 -2.36 -12.78
C ASP A 515 -25.86 -1.98 -13.92
N LYS A 516 -24.82 -1.17 -13.68
CA LYS A 516 -23.78 -0.86 -14.66
C LYS A 516 -22.90 -2.09 -14.96
N LEU A 517 -22.23 -2.08 -16.11
CA LEU A 517 -21.29 -3.13 -16.49
C LEU A 517 -20.03 -3.06 -15.62
N VAL A 518 -19.56 -4.22 -15.15
CA VAL A 518 -18.26 -4.40 -14.53
C VAL A 518 -17.39 -5.28 -15.41
N LEU A 519 -16.16 -4.86 -15.66
CA LEU A 519 -15.12 -5.62 -16.34
C LEU A 519 -13.77 -5.47 -15.62
N PHE A 520 -12.82 -6.36 -15.97
CA PHE A 520 -11.50 -6.46 -15.34
C PHE A 520 -10.43 -6.47 -16.41
N ALA A 521 -9.69 -5.37 -16.56
CA ALA A 521 -8.58 -5.29 -17.50
C ALA A 521 -7.29 -5.82 -16.87
N LYS A 522 -6.50 -6.57 -17.65
CA LYS A 522 -5.27 -7.25 -17.21
C LYS A 522 -4.21 -7.19 -18.30
N LEU A 523 -2.94 -7.13 -17.89
CA LEU A 523 -1.78 -7.28 -18.77
C LEU A 523 -1.02 -8.55 -18.43
N TYR A 524 -0.72 -9.33 -19.44
CA TYR A 524 0.14 -10.52 -19.35
C TYR A 524 1.40 -10.35 -20.20
N ASP A 525 2.47 -10.90 -19.70
CA ASP A 525 3.66 -11.23 -20.47
C ASP A 525 3.56 -12.67 -20.93
N VAL A 526 3.68 -12.90 -22.24
CA VAL A 526 3.66 -14.23 -22.87
C VAL A 526 5.06 -14.54 -23.37
N ALA A 527 5.73 -15.48 -22.74
CA ALA A 527 7.06 -15.92 -23.12
C ALA A 527 7.05 -16.75 -24.43
N PRO A 528 8.20 -16.95 -25.09
CA PRO A 528 8.29 -17.72 -26.34
C PRO A 528 7.81 -19.17 -26.25
N ASP A 529 7.87 -19.78 -25.06
CA ASP A 529 7.33 -21.12 -24.80
C ASP A 529 5.81 -21.17 -24.60
N GLY A 530 5.14 -20.00 -24.66
CA GLY A 530 3.70 -19.85 -24.48
C GLY A 530 3.25 -19.72 -23.02
N SER A 531 4.16 -19.75 -22.04
CA SER A 531 3.84 -19.47 -20.64
C SER A 531 3.37 -18.02 -20.48
N LYS A 532 2.43 -17.79 -19.55
CA LYS A 532 1.75 -16.50 -19.36
C LYS A 532 1.91 -16.05 -17.92
N THR A 533 2.46 -14.85 -17.73
CA THR A 533 2.60 -14.22 -16.42
C THR A 533 1.71 -12.98 -16.34
N LEU A 534 0.76 -12.95 -15.42
CA LEU A 534 0.01 -11.72 -15.11
C LEU A 534 0.97 -10.72 -14.43
N VAL A 535 1.19 -9.58 -15.08
CA VAL A 535 2.17 -8.59 -14.61
C VAL A 535 1.83 -8.13 -13.20
N HIS A 536 2.72 -8.42 -12.26
CA HIS A 536 2.58 -8.17 -10.81
C HIS A 536 1.23 -8.63 -10.21
N ARG A 537 0.51 -9.54 -10.86
CA ARG A 537 -0.85 -9.98 -10.49
C ARG A 537 -1.88 -8.84 -10.39
N LEU A 538 -1.60 -7.69 -10.98
CA LEU A 538 -2.44 -6.51 -10.91
C LEU A 538 -3.63 -6.60 -11.87
N VAL A 539 -4.75 -6.06 -11.42
CA VAL A 539 -6.03 -6.02 -12.16
C VAL A 539 -6.60 -4.62 -12.09
N ALA A 540 -7.14 -4.13 -13.20
CA ALA A 540 -7.92 -2.90 -13.28
C ALA A 540 -9.42 -3.21 -13.34
N PRO A 541 -10.13 -3.23 -12.21
CA PRO A 541 -11.59 -3.32 -12.24
C PRO A 541 -12.19 -1.99 -12.72
N ALA A 542 -13.19 -2.08 -13.56
CA ALA A 542 -13.88 -0.93 -14.13
C ALA A 542 -15.40 -1.12 -14.06
N ARG A 543 -16.08 -0.19 -13.42
CA ARG A 543 -17.53 -0.02 -13.54
C ARG A 543 -17.79 1.03 -14.61
N VAL A 544 -18.25 0.58 -15.77
CA VAL A 544 -18.42 1.43 -16.96
C VAL A 544 -19.58 2.40 -16.73
N PRO A 545 -19.34 3.71 -16.81
CA PRO A 545 -20.38 4.71 -16.56
C PRO A 545 -21.53 4.62 -17.55
N ASP A 546 -21.22 4.42 -18.84
CA ASP A 546 -22.16 4.33 -19.94
C ASP A 546 -21.60 3.43 -21.05
N VAL A 547 -22.27 2.29 -21.32
CA VAL A 547 -21.82 1.33 -22.34
C VAL A 547 -22.12 1.76 -23.78
N THR A 548 -22.83 2.87 -23.98
CA THR A 548 -23.16 3.40 -25.32
C THR A 548 -22.08 4.34 -25.87
N ARG A 549 -21.02 4.58 -25.11
CA ARG A 549 -19.92 5.47 -25.48
C ARG A 549 -18.56 4.79 -25.27
N PRO A 550 -17.55 5.16 -26.03
CA PRO A 550 -16.18 4.77 -25.72
C PRO A 550 -15.80 5.24 -24.30
N PHE A 551 -15.02 4.44 -23.60
CA PHE A 551 -14.50 4.75 -22.27
C PHE A 551 -13.02 4.34 -22.16
N THR A 552 -12.31 4.98 -21.25
CA THR A 552 -10.91 4.67 -20.98
C THR A 552 -10.79 3.91 -19.66
N VAL A 553 -9.99 2.85 -19.64
CA VAL A 553 -9.59 2.14 -18.41
C VAL A 553 -8.12 2.43 -18.17
N GLU A 554 -7.80 3.09 -17.06
CA GLU A 554 -6.43 3.27 -16.62
C GLU A 554 -6.03 2.11 -15.73
N LEU A 555 -5.04 1.32 -16.17
CA LEU A 555 -4.56 0.16 -15.42
C LEU A 555 -3.64 0.61 -14.26
N PRO A 556 -3.44 -0.23 -13.23
CA PRO A 556 -2.38 0.00 -12.26
C PRO A 556 -1.04 0.20 -12.95
N ALA A 557 -0.27 1.19 -12.48
CA ALA A 557 1.07 1.42 -12.99
C ALA A 557 1.96 0.21 -12.72
N VAL A 558 2.91 -0.01 -13.63
CA VAL A 558 3.86 -1.13 -13.58
C VAL A 558 5.27 -0.66 -13.90
N VAL A 559 6.25 -1.42 -13.45
CA VAL A 559 7.62 -1.44 -13.98
C VAL A 559 7.85 -2.84 -14.50
N HIS A 560 7.86 -2.99 -15.83
CA HIS A 560 7.94 -4.30 -16.45
C HIS A 560 8.73 -4.25 -17.75
N ARG A 561 9.50 -5.31 -18.03
CA ARG A 561 10.26 -5.49 -19.27
C ARG A 561 9.70 -6.65 -20.10
N TYR A 562 9.21 -6.33 -21.29
CA TYR A 562 8.97 -7.35 -22.32
C TYR A 562 10.27 -7.65 -23.03
N GLN A 563 10.78 -8.86 -22.85
CA GLN A 563 12.04 -9.32 -23.48
C GLN A 563 11.84 -9.56 -24.99
N PRO A 564 12.91 -9.55 -25.81
CA PRO A 564 12.84 -10.00 -27.19
C PRO A 564 12.24 -11.41 -27.30
N GLY A 565 11.28 -11.58 -28.23
CA GLY A 565 10.52 -12.81 -28.40
C GLY A 565 9.28 -12.93 -27.50
N HIS A 566 9.16 -12.16 -26.43
CA HIS A 566 7.96 -12.09 -25.61
C HIS A 566 6.86 -11.29 -26.31
N ARG A 567 5.61 -11.47 -25.85
CA ARG A 567 4.43 -10.80 -26.39
C ARG A 567 3.63 -10.14 -25.28
N LEU A 568 3.12 -8.96 -25.53
CA LEU A 568 2.07 -8.37 -24.69
C LEU A 568 0.74 -9.08 -24.99
N ARG A 569 0.03 -9.49 -23.92
CA ARG A 569 -1.36 -9.95 -24.03
C ARG A 569 -2.23 -9.07 -23.12
N PHE A 570 -3.20 -8.39 -23.73
CA PHE A 570 -4.22 -7.62 -23.05
C PHE A 570 -5.50 -8.46 -22.91
N VAL A 571 -6.12 -8.43 -21.73
CA VAL A 571 -7.32 -9.21 -21.41
C VAL A 571 -8.37 -8.30 -20.80
N ILE A 572 -9.64 -8.46 -21.19
CA ILE A 572 -10.80 -7.98 -20.45
C ILE A 572 -11.62 -9.19 -19.99
N ALA A 573 -11.75 -9.37 -18.67
CA ALA A 573 -12.44 -10.49 -18.06
C ALA A 573 -13.76 -10.06 -17.41
N ALA A 574 -14.71 -11.00 -17.33
CA ALA A 574 -16.05 -10.76 -16.81
C ALA A 574 -16.13 -10.73 -15.28
N SER A 575 -15.12 -11.24 -14.59
CA SER A 575 -15.08 -11.37 -13.13
C SER A 575 -13.66 -11.52 -12.63
N ASP A 576 -13.47 -11.34 -11.32
CA ASP A 576 -12.27 -11.76 -10.61
C ASP A 576 -12.65 -12.19 -9.20
N THR A 577 -11.98 -13.22 -8.65
CA THR A 577 -12.30 -13.79 -7.33
C THR A 577 -12.09 -12.82 -6.17
N ALA A 578 -11.18 -11.86 -6.31
CA ALA A 578 -10.86 -10.88 -5.28
C ALA A 578 -11.94 -9.79 -5.13
N TYR A 579 -12.81 -9.62 -6.13
CA TYR A 579 -13.74 -8.51 -6.23
C TYR A 579 -15.21 -8.95 -6.25
N TYR A 580 -16.09 -7.97 -6.09
CA TYR A 580 -17.53 -8.12 -6.33
C TYR A 580 -17.79 -7.94 -7.83
N GLY A 581 -18.43 -8.94 -8.47
CA GLY A 581 -18.64 -8.94 -9.91
C GLY A 581 -19.92 -8.24 -10.38
N ASN A 582 -20.32 -8.55 -11.61
CA ASN A 582 -21.56 -8.10 -12.21
C ASN A 582 -22.81 -8.63 -11.49
N ARG A 583 -23.84 -7.79 -11.32
CA ARG A 583 -25.18 -8.24 -10.97
C ARG A 583 -25.85 -8.78 -12.23
N GLY A 584 -26.17 -10.08 -12.23
CA GLY A 584 -26.78 -10.75 -13.36
C GLY A 584 -25.83 -11.04 -14.53
N VAL A 585 -26.39 -11.55 -15.62
CA VAL A 585 -25.63 -11.92 -16.82
C VAL A 585 -25.62 -10.77 -17.81
N LYS A 586 -24.43 -10.27 -18.12
CA LYS A 586 -24.17 -9.11 -19.01
C LYS A 586 -23.17 -9.54 -20.11
N PRO A 587 -23.65 -10.05 -21.27
CA PRO A 587 -22.77 -10.31 -22.39
C PRO A 587 -22.09 -9.03 -22.88
N VAL A 588 -20.85 -9.14 -23.30
CA VAL A 588 -20.07 -8.04 -23.86
C VAL A 588 -19.49 -8.44 -25.18
N THR A 589 -19.72 -7.63 -26.20
CA THR A 589 -19.13 -7.76 -27.53
C THR A 589 -18.21 -6.56 -27.76
N VAL A 590 -17.02 -6.82 -28.29
CA VAL A 590 -16.11 -5.81 -28.83
C VAL A 590 -16.06 -5.97 -30.34
N VAL A 591 -16.32 -4.89 -31.06
CA VAL A 591 -16.24 -4.81 -32.52
C VAL A 591 -14.96 -4.08 -32.86
N SER A 592 -14.27 -4.53 -33.89
CA SER A 592 -13.05 -3.88 -34.39
C SER A 592 -13.11 -3.73 -35.91
N ALA A 593 -12.71 -2.56 -36.35
CA ALA A 593 -12.51 -2.20 -37.77
C ALA A 593 -11.39 -1.18 -37.88
N PRO A 594 -10.75 -1.00 -39.06
CA PRO A 594 -9.66 -0.02 -39.21
C PRO A 594 -10.03 1.43 -38.83
N ASP A 595 -11.28 1.79 -39.02
CA ASP A 595 -11.84 3.11 -38.71
C ASP A 595 -12.47 3.20 -37.31
N ASP A 596 -12.68 2.03 -36.64
CA ASP A 596 -13.36 1.94 -35.37
C ASP A 596 -12.79 0.77 -34.53
N THR A 597 -11.86 1.07 -33.63
CA THR A 597 -11.20 0.06 -32.79
C THR A 597 -10.66 0.64 -31.49
N GLY A 598 -10.69 -0.16 -30.45
CA GLY A 598 -10.06 0.15 -29.17
C GLY A 598 -8.53 0.15 -29.25
N THR A 599 -7.89 0.70 -28.24
CA THR A 599 -6.44 0.80 -28.14
C THR A 599 -5.93 0.40 -26.76
N VAL A 600 -4.68 -0.07 -26.71
CA VAL A 600 -3.89 -0.21 -25.49
C VAL A 600 -2.62 0.62 -25.66
N GLU A 601 -2.32 1.47 -24.69
CA GLU A 601 -1.17 2.36 -24.70
C GLU A 601 -0.36 2.17 -23.42
N LEU A 602 0.92 1.83 -23.56
CA LEU A 602 1.83 1.56 -22.44
C LEU A 602 2.89 2.67 -22.38
N PRO A 603 3.05 3.37 -21.24
CA PRO A 603 4.10 4.37 -21.09
C PRO A 603 5.46 3.67 -21.06
N LEU A 604 6.43 4.21 -21.79
CA LEU A 604 7.78 3.66 -21.89
C LEU A 604 8.71 4.32 -20.88
N ALA A 605 9.73 3.59 -20.42
CA ALA A 605 10.86 4.20 -19.73
C ALA A 605 11.59 5.15 -20.69
N GLY A 606 12.09 6.26 -20.18
CA GLY A 606 12.97 7.14 -20.95
C GLY A 606 14.24 6.37 -21.41
N ARG A 607 14.65 6.59 -22.67
CA ARG A 607 15.87 6.01 -23.22
C ARG A 607 17.11 6.66 -22.64
#